data_cef54d8c345e7e4a5eebeab6bc115b1e
#
_entry.id   cef54d8c345e7e4a5eebeab6bc115b1e
#
_cell.length_a   1.000
_cell.length_b   1.000
_cell.length_c   1.000
_cell.angle_alpha   90.00
_cell.angle_beta   90.00
_cell.angle_gamma   90.00
#
_symmetry.space_group_name_H-M   'P 1'
#
loop_
_entity.id
_entity.type
_entity.pdbx_description
1 polymer ?
#
loop_
_entity_poly.entity_id
_entity_poly.type
_entity_poly.pdbx_seq_one_letter_code
_entity_poly.pdbx_strand_id
1 'polypeptide(L)'
;MNYIGIDIGSTASKVVVRGSKEAYFVLPTGWSSKETAQTIRGRLREMEINVEDEATKVVATGYGRIVVDYADRTITEITCHGRGGRELAGENCMIIDVGGQDTKVISLRDGMVYDFLMNDKCSAGTGKFLEIMANRLGVTLEELFDMAGQGTA
;
A
#
# COMPACT_ATOMS: atom_id res chain seq x y z
N MET A 1 -1.01 -4.20 -23.99
CA MET A 1 -0.37 -3.20 -23.15
C MET A 1 -0.74 -3.49 -21.70
N ASN A 2 0.21 -3.52 -20.77
CA ASN A 2 -0.03 -3.74 -19.35
C ASN A 2 0.37 -2.49 -18.55
N TYR A 3 -0.40 -2.21 -17.51
CA TYR A 3 -0.12 -1.16 -16.53
C TYR A 3 0.06 -1.80 -15.15
N ILE A 4 1.16 -1.52 -14.50
CA ILE A 4 1.50 -2.12 -13.21
C ILE A 4 1.64 -1.01 -12.18
N GLY A 5 0.88 -1.13 -11.09
CA GLY A 5 1.03 -0.33 -9.90
C GLY A 5 1.73 -1.15 -8.81
N ILE A 6 2.81 -0.62 -8.25
CA ILE A 6 3.58 -1.26 -7.17
C ILE A 6 3.62 -0.30 -5.99
N ASP A 7 3.03 -0.70 -4.88
CA ASP A 7 3.14 -0.02 -3.60
C ASP A 7 4.05 -0.82 -2.67
N ILE A 8 5.26 -0.33 -2.43
CA ILE A 8 6.16 -0.92 -1.42
C ILE A 8 5.98 -0.15 -0.11
N GLY A 9 5.01 -0.59 0.68
CA GLY A 9 4.75 -0.06 2.02
C GLY A 9 5.75 -0.56 3.07
N SER A 10 5.68 -0.03 4.28
CA SER A 10 6.58 -0.40 5.39
C SER A 10 6.38 -1.84 5.88
N THR A 11 5.17 -2.37 5.81
CA THR A 11 4.82 -3.71 6.32
C THR A 11 4.47 -4.67 5.20
N ALA A 12 3.70 -4.22 4.22
CA ALA A 12 3.25 -5.04 3.10
C ALA A 12 3.41 -4.29 1.77
N SER A 13 3.72 -5.05 0.74
CA SER A 13 3.80 -4.58 -0.64
C SER A 13 2.64 -5.12 -1.44
N LYS A 14 2.02 -4.28 -2.25
CA LYS A 14 0.85 -4.59 -3.06
C LYS A 14 1.18 -4.34 -4.52
N VAL A 15 0.73 -5.25 -5.38
CA VAL A 15 0.93 -5.14 -6.82
C VAL A 15 -0.40 -5.34 -7.51
N VAL A 16 -0.69 -4.45 -8.44
CA VAL A 16 -1.87 -4.53 -9.32
C VAL A 16 -1.40 -4.46 -10.76
N VAL A 17 -1.89 -5.38 -11.58
CA VAL A 17 -1.69 -5.39 -13.02
C VAL A 17 -3.01 -5.18 -13.71
N ARG A 18 -3.06 -4.29 -14.68
CA ARG A 18 -4.23 -4.00 -15.52
C ARG A 18 -3.82 -3.94 -16.98
N GLY A 19 -4.70 -4.42 -17.87
CA GLY A 19 -4.50 -4.37 -19.31
C GLY A 19 -4.79 -5.69 -19.97
N SER A 20 -3.85 -6.19 -20.79
CA SER A 20 -3.99 -7.50 -21.44
C SER A 20 -3.94 -8.68 -20.46
N LYS A 21 -3.34 -8.47 -19.29
CA LYS A 21 -3.41 -9.39 -18.14
C LYS A 21 -3.94 -8.61 -16.92
N GLU A 22 -4.69 -9.30 -16.09
CA GLU A 22 -5.16 -8.75 -14.80
C GLU A 22 -4.65 -9.63 -13.68
N ALA A 23 -4.02 -8.99 -12.69
CA ALA A 23 -3.50 -9.66 -11.51
C ALA A 23 -3.46 -8.72 -10.31
N TYR A 24 -3.54 -9.31 -9.13
CA TYR A 24 -3.35 -8.63 -7.86
C TYR A 24 -2.68 -9.59 -6.89
N PHE A 25 -1.67 -9.09 -6.18
CA PHE A 25 -1.08 -9.84 -5.08
C PHE A 25 -0.48 -8.94 -4.02
N VAL A 26 -0.39 -9.46 -2.81
CA VAL A 26 0.23 -8.84 -1.65
C VAL A 26 1.35 -9.75 -1.16
N LEU A 27 2.42 -9.16 -0.67
CA LEU A 27 3.52 -9.86 0.00
C LEU A 27 4.06 -9.00 1.15
N PRO A 28 4.64 -9.62 2.18
CA PRO A 28 5.36 -8.87 3.21
C PRO A 28 6.52 -8.08 2.61
N THR A 29 6.73 -6.85 3.05
CA THR A 29 7.87 -6.05 2.57
C THR A 29 9.21 -6.56 3.09
N GLY A 30 9.22 -7.29 4.21
CA GLY A 30 10.47 -7.81 4.77
C GLY A 30 11.41 -6.70 5.25
N TRP A 31 12.70 -7.04 5.39
CA TRP A 31 13.73 -6.12 5.89
C TRP A 31 14.33 -5.21 4.82
N SER A 32 14.23 -5.62 3.56
CA SER A 32 14.86 -4.93 2.43
C SER A 32 13.85 -4.63 1.34
N SER A 33 13.46 -3.38 1.19
CA SER A 33 12.60 -2.94 0.08
C SER A 33 13.20 -3.26 -1.29
N LYS A 34 14.55 -3.31 -1.40
CA LYS A 34 15.23 -3.67 -2.64
C LYS A 34 15.03 -5.15 -2.98
N GLU A 35 15.15 -6.04 -2.00
CA GLU A 35 14.89 -7.47 -2.20
C GLU A 35 13.41 -7.71 -2.53
N THR A 36 12.52 -6.98 -1.87
CA THR A 36 11.09 -7.01 -2.16
C THR A 36 10.80 -6.60 -3.60
N ALA A 37 11.43 -5.53 -4.10
CA ALA A 37 11.29 -5.11 -5.50
C ALA A 37 11.74 -6.20 -6.48
N GLN A 38 12.85 -6.90 -6.20
CA GLN A 38 13.32 -8.00 -7.02
C GLN A 38 12.39 -9.24 -6.94
N THR A 39 11.84 -9.53 -5.77
CA THR A 39 10.83 -10.59 -5.59
C THR A 39 9.58 -10.31 -6.41
N ILE A 40 9.10 -9.04 -6.40
CA ILE A 40 7.96 -8.59 -7.22
C ILE A 40 8.27 -8.80 -8.71
N ARG A 41 9.46 -8.37 -9.17
CA ARG A 41 9.90 -8.56 -10.56
C ARG A 41 9.93 -10.04 -10.95
N GLY A 42 10.45 -10.91 -10.09
CA GLY A 42 10.46 -12.37 -10.29
C GLY A 42 9.05 -12.93 -10.44
N ARG A 43 8.14 -12.54 -9.53
CA ARG A 43 6.75 -13.01 -9.56
C ARG A 43 5.98 -12.52 -10.78
N LEU A 44 6.21 -11.29 -11.23
CA LEU A 44 5.63 -10.79 -12.48
C LEU A 44 6.12 -11.59 -13.69
N ARG A 45 7.43 -11.97 -13.71
CA ARG A 45 8.00 -12.82 -14.76
C ARG A 45 7.38 -14.24 -14.77
N GLU A 46 7.15 -14.85 -13.61
CA GLU A 46 6.44 -16.14 -13.49
C GLU A 46 5.02 -16.06 -14.05
N MET A 47 4.39 -14.90 -13.97
CA MET A 47 3.08 -14.61 -14.58
C MET A 47 3.19 -14.23 -16.07
N GLU A 48 4.37 -14.39 -16.68
CA GLU A 48 4.69 -14.01 -18.06
C GLU A 48 4.46 -12.52 -18.35
N ILE A 49 4.73 -11.66 -17.35
CA ILE A 49 4.67 -10.20 -17.48
C ILE A 49 6.11 -9.70 -17.44
N ASN A 50 6.58 -9.16 -18.57
CA ASN A 50 7.90 -8.56 -18.67
C ASN A 50 7.79 -7.05 -18.37
N VAL A 51 8.43 -6.60 -17.29
CA VAL A 51 8.47 -5.19 -16.89
C VAL A 51 9.34 -4.32 -17.79
N GLU A 52 10.19 -4.93 -18.61
CA GLU A 52 11.09 -4.25 -19.56
C GLU A 52 10.48 -4.13 -20.97
N ASP A 53 9.30 -4.73 -21.18
CA ASP A 53 8.59 -4.62 -22.45
C ASP A 53 8.05 -3.20 -22.65
N GLU A 54 8.28 -2.59 -23.81
CA GLU A 54 7.77 -1.26 -24.16
C GLU A 54 6.23 -1.14 -24.01
N ALA A 55 5.53 -2.26 -24.18
CA ALA A 55 4.09 -2.38 -23.96
C ALA A 55 3.69 -2.51 -22.48
N THR A 56 4.64 -2.49 -21.55
CA THR A 56 4.39 -2.50 -20.10
C THR A 56 4.79 -1.17 -19.48
N LYS A 57 3.91 -0.60 -18.64
CA LYS A 57 4.19 0.62 -17.90
C LYS A 57 4.08 0.36 -16.41
N VAL A 58 5.13 0.74 -15.67
CA VAL A 58 5.25 0.50 -14.23
C VAL A 58 5.26 1.81 -13.46
N VAL A 59 4.39 1.93 -12.47
CA VAL A 59 4.36 3.04 -11.53
C VAL A 59 4.61 2.51 -10.13
N ALA A 60 5.60 3.07 -9.43
CA ALA A 60 5.91 2.72 -8.06
C ALA A 60 5.49 3.81 -7.08
N THR A 61 4.98 3.38 -5.91
CA THR A 61 4.59 4.22 -4.78
C THR A 61 4.98 3.56 -3.45
N GLY A 62 4.60 4.17 -2.34
CA GLY A 62 4.93 3.72 -1.00
C GLY A 62 6.30 4.18 -0.54
N TYR A 63 6.68 3.77 0.67
CA TYR A 63 7.97 4.11 1.28
C TYR A 63 9.15 3.64 0.44
N GLY A 64 9.08 2.41 -0.08
CA GLY A 64 10.13 1.78 -0.87
C GLY A 64 10.12 2.11 -2.37
N ARG A 65 9.31 3.04 -2.87
CA ARG A 65 9.16 3.35 -4.30
C ARG A 65 10.47 3.64 -5.04
N ILE A 66 11.46 4.21 -4.33
CA ILE A 66 12.73 4.67 -4.94
C ILE A 66 13.61 3.48 -5.36
N VAL A 67 13.46 2.32 -4.73
CA VAL A 67 14.29 1.14 -5.04
C VAL A 67 13.70 0.25 -6.14
N VAL A 68 12.57 0.62 -6.72
CA VAL A 68 11.98 -0.07 -7.88
C VAL A 68 12.63 0.49 -9.15
N ASP A 69 13.79 -0.05 -9.49
CA ASP A 69 14.67 0.42 -10.57
C ASP A 69 14.09 0.22 -11.98
N TYR A 70 13.06 -0.62 -12.10
CA TYR A 70 12.33 -0.88 -13.34
C TYR A 70 11.00 -0.09 -13.44
N ALA A 71 10.76 0.86 -12.55
CA ALA A 71 9.57 1.71 -12.63
C ALA A 71 9.78 2.86 -13.64
N ASP A 72 8.83 3.04 -14.57
CA ASP A 72 8.81 4.20 -15.47
C ASP A 72 8.59 5.52 -14.71
N ARG A 73 7.84 5.47 -13.61
CA ARG A 73 7.51 6.63 -12.76
C ARG A 73 7.37 6.25 -11.30
N THR A 74 7.76 7.17 -10.44
CA THR A 74 7.43 7.13 -9.01
C THR A 74 6.40 8.21 -8.68
N ILE A 75 5.39 7.87 -7.89
CA ILE A 75 4.34 8.78 -7.44
C ILE A 75 4.27 8.71 -5.91
N THR A 76 3.96 9.84 -5.26
CA THR A 76 3.81 9.85 -3.81
C THR A 76 2.58 9.06 -3.38
N GLU A 77 2.68 8.44 -2.24
CA GLU A 77 1.63 7.65 -1.61
C GLU A 77 0.34 8.47 -1.40
N ILE A 78 0.46 9.71 -0.93
CA ILE A 78 -0.67 10.64 -0.77
C ILE A 78 -1.44 10.84 -2.09
N THR A 79 -0.71 11.02 -3.19
CA THR A 79 -1.33 11.17 -4.51
C THR A 79 -2.07 9.90 -4.96
N CYS A 80 -1.47 8.73 -4.69
CA CYS A 80 -2.09 7.44 -5.03
C CYS A 80 -3.35 7.19 -4.19
N HIS A 81 -3.30 7.44 -2.87
CA HIS A 81 -4.47 7.35 -1.98
C HIS A 81 -5.57 8.32 -2.41
N GLY A 82 -5.21 9.57 -2.75
CA GLY A 82 -6.17 10.55 -3.26
C GLY A 82 -6.90 10.07 -4.52
N ARG A 83 -6.17 9.52 -5.48
CA ARG A 83 -6.78 8.93 -6.69
C ARG A 83 -7.66 7.73 -6.39
N GLY A 84 -7.19 6.81 -5.55
CA GLY A 84 -7.98 5.65 -5.13
C GLY A 84 -9.25 6.05 -4.38
N GLY A 85 -9.15 7.00 -3.45
CA GLY A 85 -10.30 7.52 -2.70
C GLY A 85 -11.33 8.21 -3.60
N ARG A 86 -10.87 8.98 -4.60
CA ARG A 86 -11.75 9.57 -5.61
C ARG A 86 -12.57 8.51 -6.36
N GLU A 87 -11.94 7.42 -6.79
CA GLU A 87 -12.61 6.33 -7.50
C GLU A 87 -13.62 5.59 -6.61
N LEU A 88 -13.35 5.47 -5.31
CA LEU A 88 -14.19 4.72 -4.38
C LEU A 88 -15.30 5.56 -3.74
N ALA A 89 -15.04 6.83 -3.43
CA ALA A 89 -15.91 7.68 -2.61
C ALA A 89 -16.29 9.02 -3.28
N GLY A 90 -15.78 9.30 -4.48
CA GLY A 90 -16.08 10.51 -5.23
C GLY A 90 -15.10 11.65 -5.00
N GLU A 91 -15.39 12.78 -5.64
CA GLU A 91 -14.45 13.90 -5.77
C GLU A 91 -14.26 14.72 -4.49
N ASN A 92 -15.22 14.65 -3.57
CA ASN A 92 -15.20 15.38 -2.30
C ASN A 92 -15.37 14.39 -1.15
N CYS A 93 -14.26 13.95 -0.58
CA CYS A 93 -14.26 13.00 0.54
C CYS A 93 -13.06 13.20 1.45
N MET A 94 -13.11 12.59 2.61
CA MET A 94 -12.00 12.46 3.53
C MET A 94 -11.59 10.99 3.60
N ILE A 95 -10.30 10.72 3.41
CA ILE A 95 -9.72 9.39 3.51
C ILE A 95 -8.96 9.32 4.84
N ILE A 96 -9.25 8.31 5.64
CA ILE A 96 -8.46 7.94 6.81
C ILE A 96 -7.74 6.64 6.44
N ASP A 97 -6.43 6.73 6.26
CA ASP A 97 -5.57 5.60 5.95
C ASP A 97 -4.76 5.23 7.19
N VAL A 98 -4.95 4.01 7.68
CA VAL A 98 -4.22 3.47 8.83
C VAL A 98 -3.23 2.45 8.32
N GLY A 99 -1.99 2.89 8.15
CA GLY A 99 -0.87 2.06 7.70
C GLY A 99 -0.23 1.23 8.82
N GLY A 100 0.76 0.43 8.45
CA GLY A 100 1.52 -0.37 9.40
C GLY A 100 2.34 0.48 10.38
N GLN A 101 2.89 1.60 9.95
CA GLN A 101 3.76 2.47 10.76
C GLN A 101 3.34 3.94 10.77
N ASP A 102 2.37 4.32 9.98
CA ASP A 102 1.85 5.69 9.89
C ASP A 102 0.33 5.70 9.79
N THR A 103 -0.25 6.87 9.98
CA THR A 103 -1.67 7.11 9.76
C THR A 103 -1.81 8.45 9.05
N LYS A 104 -2.65 8.47 8.03
CA LYS A 104 -2.89 9.66 7.20
C LYS A 104 -4.37 10.02 7.18
N VAL A 105 -4.65 11.30 7.22
CA VAL A 105 -5.96 11.87 6.92
C VAL A 105 -5.77 12.75 5.69
N ILE A 106 -6.45 12.41 4.59
CA ILE A 106 -6.30 13.08 3.30
C ILE A 106 -7.66 13.65 2.90
N SER A 107 -7.71 14.95 2.68
CA SER A 107 -8.92 15.64 2.23
C SER A 107 -8.90 15.83 0.73
N LEU A 108 -9.94 15.36 0.05
CA LEU A 108 -10.15 15.59 -1.38
C LEU A 108 -11.18 16.70 -1.60
N ARG A 109 -10.88 17.59 -2.54
CA ARG A 109 -11.78 18.60 -3.06
C ARG A 109 -11.65 18.64 -4.59
N ASP A 110 -12.78 18.53 -5.27
CA ASP A 110 -12.84 18.52 -6.73
C ASP A 110 -11.92 17.46 -7.36
N GLY A 111 -11.84 16.29 -6.71
CA GLY A 111 -11.04 15.14 -7.14
C GLY A 111 -9.53 15.27 -6.94
N MET A 112 -9.07 16.33 -6.28
CA MET A 112 -7.66 16.58 -5.99
C MET A 112 -7.39 16.57 -4.48
N VAL A 113 -6.18 16.18 -4.10
CA VAL A 113 -5.73 16.33 -2.71
C VAL A 113 -5.63 17.80 -2.39
N TYR A 114 -6.48 18.26 -1.47
CA TYR A 114 -6.53 19.64 -1.00
C TYR A 114 -5.62 19.84 0.20
N ASP A 115 -5.66 18.89 1.16
CA ASP A 115 -4.88 18.94 2.39
C ASP A 115 -4.65 17.52 2.93
N PHE A 116 -3.62 17.34 3.73
CA PHE A 116 -3.39 16.09 4.43
C PHE A 116 -2.65 16.28 5.75
N LEU A 117 -2.94 15.41 6.70
CA LEU A 117 -2.23 15.26 7.96
C LEU A 117 -1.63 13.86 8.02
N MET A 118 -0.43 13.73 8.57
CA MET A 118 0.23 12.44 8.72
C MET A 118 0.85 12.32 10.12
N ASN A 119 0.60 11.18 10.77
CA ASN A 119 1.34 10.73 11.93
C ASN A 119 2.32 9.65 11.49
N ASP A 120 3.60 9.98 11.42
CA ASP A 120 4.71 9.08 11.10
C ASP A 120 5.75 8.99 12.26
N LYS A 121 5.43 9.57 13.42
CA LYS A 121 6.32 9.67 14.58
C LYS A 121 5.91 8.77 15.73
N CYS A 122 4.64 8.43 15.84
CA CYS A 122 4.09 7.70 16.96
C CYS A 122 3.34 6.45 16.47
N SER A 123 3.64 5.29 17.03
CA SER A 123 2.95 4.04 16.69
C SER A 123 1.49 3.99 17.16
N ALA A 124 1.09 4.85 18.10
CA ALA A 124 -0.30 4.96 18.52
C ALA A 124 -1.19 5.33 17.33
N GLY A 125 -2.30 4.61 17.15
CA GLY A 125 -3.19 4.80 16.00
C GLY A 125 -2.68 4.18 14.69
N THR A 126 -1.66 3.34 14.72
CA THR A 126 -1.15 2.62 13.55
C THR A 126 -1.29 1.11 13.72
N GLY A 127 -1.13 0.35 12.64
CA GLY A 127 -1.11 -1.12 12.68
C GLY A 127 -0.03 -1.66 13.62
N LYS A 128 1.08 -0.95 13.80
CA LYS A 128 2.14 -1.35 14.72
C LYS A 128 1.69 -1.42 16.18
N PHE A 129 0.79 -0.54 16.59
CA PHE A 129 0.18 -0.60 17.91
C PHE A 129 -0.62 -1.91 18.08
N LEU A 130 -1.40 -2.30 17.08
CA LEU A 130 -2.19 -3.54 17.11
C LEU A 130 -1.30 -4.78 17.17
N GLU A 131 -0.21 -4.82 16.40
CA GLU A 131 0.78 -5.90 16.46
C GLU A 131 1.40 -6.04 17.86
N ILE A 132 1.77 -4.91 18.47
CA ILE A 132 2.34 -4.91 19.83
C ILE A 132 1.33 -5.43 20.85
N MET A 133 0.06 -5.05 20.71
CA MET A 133 -0.99 -5.52 21.63
C MET A 133 -1.26 -7.01 21.44
N ALA A 134 -1.38 -7.50 20.21
CA ALA A 134 -1.53 -8.92 19.91
C ALA A 134 -0.38 -9.74 20.52
N ASN A 135 0.86 -9.31 20.29
CA ASN A 135 2.05 -9.96 20.87
C ASN A 135 2.04 -9.96 22.41
N ARG A 136 1.61 -8.88 23.05
CA ARG A 136 1.51 -8.81 24.52
C ARG A 136 0.45 -9.73 25.10
N LEU A 137 -0.64 -9.91 24.36
CA LEU A 137 -1.72 -10.83 24.75
C LEU A 137 -1.43 -12.29 24.36
N GLY A 138 -0.38 -12.55 23.57
CA GLY A 138 -0.03 -13.88 23.08
C GLY A 138 -1.03 -14.42 22.05
N VAL A 139 -1.65 -13.52 21.26
CA VAL A 139 -2.65 -13.84 20.25
C VAL A 139 -2.23 -13.34 18.88
N THR A 140 -2.85 -13.86 17.82
CA THR A 140 -2.73 -13.33 16.46
C THR A 140 -3.55 -12.03 16.29
N LEU A 141 -3.33 -11.30 15.20
CA LEU A 141 -4.15 -10.12 14.89
C LEU A 141 -5.62 -10.51 14.65
N GLU A 142 -5.89 -11.66 14.01
CA GLU A 142 -7.25 -12.15 13.79
C GLU A 142 -7.95 -12.40 15.13
N GLU A 143 -7.30 -13.14 16.04
CA GLU A 143 -7.83 -13.39 17.38
C GLU A 143 -8.06 -12.07 18.16
N LEU A 144 -7.16 -11.10 18.01
CA LEU A 144 -7.33 -9.77 18.62
C LEU A 144 -8.59 -9.07 18.11
N PHE A 145 -8.87 -9.15 16.82
CA PHE A 145 -10.08 -8.56 16.24
C PHE A 145 -11.35 -9.29 16.67
N ASP A 146 -11.31 -10.62 16.75
CA ASP A 146 -12.43 -11.42 17.25
C ASP A 146 -12.75 -11.09 18.72
N MET A 147 -11.72 -10.94 19.56
CA MET A 147 -11.87 -10.51 20.95
C MET A 147 -12.45 -9.10 21.05
N ALA A 148 -12.00 -8.17 20.20
CA ALA A 148 -12.50 -6.79 20.17
C ALA A 148 -14.00 -6.74 19.77
N GLY A 149 -14.42 -7.61 18.85
CA GLY A 149 -15.82 -7.74 18.46
C GLY A 149 -16.76 -8.23 19.57
N GLN A 150 -16.21 -8.89 20.60
CA GLN A 150 -16.95 -9.38 21.79
C GLN A 150 -16.93 -8.37 22.94
N GLY A 151 -16.14 -7.31 22.82
CA GLY A 151 -16.06 -6.26 23.84
C GLY A 151 -17.33 -5.44 23.92
N THR A 152 -17.70 -5.07 25.14
CA THR A 152 -18.75 -4.07 25.40
C THR A 152 -18.08 -2.75 25.75
N ALA A 153 -18.43 -1.67 25.01
CA ALA A 153 -17.98 -0.31 25.32
C ALA A 153 -18.83 0.29 26.45
#